data_4bc701efb6697b19a09f2fd9b0f70ff4
#
_entry.id   4bc701efb6697b19a09f2fd9b0f70ff4
#
_cell.length_a   1.000
_cell.length_b   1.000
_cell.length_c   1.000
_cell.angle_alpha   90.00
_cell.angle_beta   90.00
_cell.angle_gamma   90.00
#
_symmetry.space_group_name_H-M   'P 1'
#
loop_
_entity.id
_entity.type
_entity.pdbx_description
1 polymer ?
#
loop_
_entity_poly.entity_id
_entity_poly.type
_entity_poly.pdbx_seq_one_letter_code
_entity_poly.pdbx_strand_id
1 'polypeptide(L)'
;MKIQLYWLLLAALLLLPGKADAANNKKPFVIPELQEWRGAQGMFTPTATSRIVYTGKDPSVARVANQFAEDYELMFGRRMQVVQGRAAAGDFVFSLSSDSRLGEEGYTMKITDRVIVTAPKSKGLYWATRTLLQLTEQQGNQALPKGTARDYPDYAIRGFMMDCGRKFIPMSMLRDYVKMMAYYKMNTFQIHLNDNAFKQYYNHDWNKTYSAFRLECETFPGLTARDGYYTKKE
;
A
#
# COMPACT_ATOMS: atom_id res chain seq x y z
N MET A 1 6.09 67.44 19.18
CA MET A 1 4.93 66.49 19.11
C MET A 1 4.75 65.72 17.81
N LYS A 2 5.15 66.22 16.66
CA LYS A 2 4.94 65.54 15.37
C LYS A 2 5.99 64.42 15.08
N ILE A 3 7.19 64.45 15.62
CA ILE A 3 8.24 63.47 15.33
C ILE A 3 8.00 62.12 16.08
N GLN A 4 7.42 62.11 17.26
CA GLN A 4 7.11 60.87 17.98
C GLN A 4 5.99 60.05 17.33
N LEU A 5 5.08 60.65 16.59
CA LEU A 5 4.00 59.96 15.90
C LEU A 5 4.49 59.15 14.69
N TYR A 6 5.53 59.63 14.01
CA TYR A 6 6.17 58.89 12.90
C TYR A 6 6.90 57.64 13.32
N TRP A 7 7.57 57.67 14.51
CA TRP A 7 8.24 56.49 15.04
C TRP A 7 7.27 55.42 15.51
N LEU A 8 6.07 55.77 16.00
CA LEU A 8 5.03 54.83 16.39
C LEU A 8 4.38 54.17 15.12
N LEU A 9 4.21 54.93 14.06
CA LEU A 9 3.68 54.40 12.79
C LEU A 9 4.69 53.47 12.09
N LEU A 10 5.99 53.78 12.16
CA LEU A 10 7.05 52.95 11.62
C LEU A 10 7.22 51.64 12.43
N ALA A 11 7.09 51.69 13.75
CA ALA A 11 7.12 50.52 14.63
C ALA A 11 5.89 49.62 14.43
N ALA A 12 4.71 50.18 14.16
CA ALA A 12 3.49 49.41 13.85
C ALA A 12 3.56 48.69 12.51
N LEU A 13 4.30 49.24 11.51
CA LEU A 13 4.49 48.59 10.20
C LEU A 13 5.44 47.37 10.29
N LEU A 14 6.36 47.34 11.27
CA LEU A 14 7.29 46.21 11.51
C LEU A 14 6.64 45.05 12.30
N LEU A 15 5.45 45.26 12.86
CA LEU A 15 4.71 44.24 13.63
C LEU A 15 3.58 43.57 12.80
N LEU A 16 3.48 43.84 11.51
CA LEU A 16 2.63 43.02 10.65
C LEU A 16 3.27 41.63 10.59
N PRO A 17 2.60 40.57 11.08
CA PRO A 17 3.12 39.24 10.93
C PRO A 17 3.24 38.98 9.42
N GLY A 18 4.47 38.98 8.91
CA GLY A 18 4.72 38.52 7.55
C GLY A 18 4.01 37.16 7.44
N LYS A 19 3.13 37.01 6.44
CA LYS A 19 2.57 35.69 6.14
C LYS A 19 3.78 34.79 5.88
N ALA A 20 4.14 33.99 6.88
CA ALA A 20 5.09 32.92 6.67
C ALA A 20 4.49 32.04 5.57
N ASP A 21 5.07 32.04 4.39
CA ASP A 21 4.66 31.14 3.32
C ASP A 21 4.77 29.72 3.90
N ALA A 22 3.62 29.06 3.98
CA ALA A 22 3.61 27.68 4.48
C ALA A 22 4.53 26.84 3.58
N ALA A 23 5.50 26.18 4.20
CA ALA A 23 6.45 25.36 3.46
C ALA A 23 5.74 24.21 2.73
N ASN A 24 6.23 23.84 1.56
CA ASN A 24 5.76 22.65 0.86
C ASN A 24 6.00 21.38 1.69
N ASN A 25 5.10 20.42 1.60
CA ASN A 25 5.25 19.13 2.26
C ASN A 25 6.53 18.43 1.83
N LYS A 26 7.31 17.96 2.79
CA LYS A 26 8.46 17.10 2.54
C LYS A 26 7.99 15.77 1.95
N LYS A 27 8.92 15.02 1.31
CA LYS A 27 8.68 13.67 0.84
C LYS A 27 8.23 12.81 2.01
N PRO A 28 7.03 12.21 1.94
CA PRO A 28 6.52 11.38 3.02
C PRO A 28 7.28 10.06 3.08
N PHE A 29 7.35 9.50 4.29
CA PHE A 29 7.92 8.17 4.48
C PHE A 29 6.92 7.10 4.03
N VAL A 30 7.35 6.19 3.16
CA VAL A 30 6.62 4.97 2.75
C VAL A 30 7.64 3.88 2.43
N ILE A 31 7.23 2.63 2.51
CA ILE A 31 8.07 1.47 2.21
C ILE A 31 7.43 0.66 1.06
N PRO A 32 8.10 0.48 -0.08
CA PRO A 32 9.33 1.15 -0.53
C PRO A 32 9.16 2.66 -0.67
N GLU A 33 10.29 3.39 -0.58
CA GLU A 33 10.30 4.85 -0.74
C GLU A 33 9.80 5.25 -2.14
N LEU A 34 9.06 6.37 -2.22
CA LEU A 34 8.61 6.91 -3.51
C LEU A 34 9.82 7.30 -4.38
N GLN A 35 9.76 7.04 -5.66
CA GLN A 35 10.80 7.45 -6.60
C GLN A 35 10.86 8.98 -6.70
N GLU A 36 9.73 9.63 -6.97
CA GLU A 36 9.65 11.07 -7.11
C GLU A 36 8.54 11.65 -6.24
N TRP A 37 8.83 12.80 -5.60
CA TRP A 37 7.87 13.57 -4.85
C TRP A 37 8.07 15.07 -5.07
N ARG A 38 6.97 15.76 -5.35
CA ARG A 38 6.91 17.22 -5.36
C ARG A 38 5.83 17.65 -4.40
N GLY A 39 6.22 18.11 -3.21
CA GLY A 39 5.29 18.58 -2.20
C GLY A 39 4.58 19.86 -2.61
N ALA A 40 3.34 20.00 -2.15
CA ALA A 40 2.57 21.24 -2.16
C ALA A 40 2.19 21.62 -0.73
N GLN A 41 1.62 22.80 -0.54
CA GLN A 41 1.21 23.26 0.78
C GLN A 41 -0.09 22.60 1.26
N GLY A 42 -0.16 22.29 2.56
CA GLY A 42 -1.35 21.83 3.24
C GLY A 42 -1.63 20.33 3.11
N MET A 43 -2.74 19.93 3.69
CA MET A 43 -3.17 18.52 3.79
C MET A 43 -4.49 18.31 3.06
N PHE A 44 -4.73 17.10 2.59
CA PHE A 44 -6.02 16.60 2.16
C PHE A 44 -6.57 15.72 3.28
N THR A 45 -7.75 16.02 3.78
CA THR A 45 -8.41 15.19 4.80
C THR A 45 -9.71 14.63 4.23
N PRO A 46 -9.85 13.31 4.13
CA PRO A 46 -11.10 12.71 3.68
C PRO A 46 -12.25 13.03 4.68
N THR A 47 -13.42 13.32 4.17
CA THR A 47 -14.64 13.62 4.96
C THR A 47 -15.59 12.41 4.97
N ALA A 48 -16.65 12.45 5.76
CA ALA A 48 -17.67 11.40 5.77
C ALA A 48 -18.35 11.18 4.40
N THR A 49 -18.30 12.18 3.50
CA THR A 49 -18.87 12.11 2.16
C THR A 49 -17.84 11.76 1.06
N SER A 50 -16.58 11.58 1.41
CA SER A 50 -15.55 11.16 0.45
C SER A 50 -15.85 9.78 -0.13
N ARG A 51 -15.67 9.66 -1.44
CA ARG A 51 -15.95 8.44 -2.20
C ARG A 51 -14.68 7.98 -2.91
N ILE A 52 -14.70 6.72 -3.33
CA ILE A 52 -13.74 6.17 -4.28
C ILE A 52 -14.41 6.17 -5.65
N VAL A 53 -13.92 7.00 -6.55
CA VAL A 53 -14.47 7.18 -7.90
C VAL A 53 -13.53 6.52 -8.90
N TYR A 54 -14.05 5.64 -9.74
CA TYR A 54 -13.26 5.10 -10.85
C TYR A 54 -13.85 5.51 -12.20
N THR A 55 -12.99 5.61 -13.20
CA THR A 55 -13.38 5.99 -14.56
C THR A 55 -12.96 4.92 -15.57
N GLY A 56 -13.60 4.93 -16.73
CA GLY A 56 -13.35 3.93 -17.77
C GLY A 56 -14.22 2.68 -17.64
N LYS A 57 -14.07 1.76 -18.61
CA LYS A 57 -14.88 0.53 -18.71
C LYS A 57 -14.13 -0.74 -18.29
N ASP A 58 -12.83 -0.61 -17.96
CA ASP A 58 -12.03 -1.77 -17.59
C ASP A 58 -12.43 -2.26 -16.17
N PRO A 59 -12.94 -3.50 -16.06
CA PRO A 59 -13.40 -4.02 -14.78
C PRO A 59 -12.27 -4.20 -13.75
N SER A 60 -11.01 -4.20 -14.17
CA SER A 60 -9.88 -4.29 -13.25
C SER A 60 -9.73 -3.04 -12.39
N VAL A 61 -10.12 -1.86 -12.90
CA VAL A 61 -10.11 -0.60 -12.14
C VAL A 61 -11.16 -0.65 -11.01
N ALA A 62 -12.37 -1.14 -11.33
CA ALA A 62 -13.41 -1.34 -10.33
C ALA A 62 -12.96 -2.31 -9.21
N ARG A 63 -12.28 -3.40 -9.58
CA ARG A 63 -11.74 -4.36 -8.58
C ARG A 63 -10.73 -3.69 -7.64
N VAL A 64 -9.81 -2.89 -8.18
CA VAL A 64 -8.84 -2.15 -7.36
C VAL A 64 -9.53 -1.15 -6.44
N ALA A 65 -10.53 -0.42 -6.95
CA ALA A 65 -11.30 0.55 -6.16
C ALA A 65 -12.06 -0.13 -4.99
N ASN A 66 -12.71 -1.27 -5.24
CA ASN A 66 -13.40 -2.04 -4.20
C ASN A 66 -12.41 -2.62 -3.17
N GLN A 67 -11.29 -3.18 -3.61
CA GLN A 67 -10.26 -3.68 -2.71
C GLN A 67 -9.70 -2.58 -1.82
N PHE A 68 -9.48 -1.38 -2.38
CA PHE A 68 -9.04 -0.23 -1.58
C PHE A 68 -10.08 0.18 -0.54
N ALA A 69 -11.38 0.15 -0.88
CA ALA A 69 -12.45 0.43 0.07
C ALA A 69 -12.47 -0.56 1.24
N GLU A 70 -12.32 -1.86 0.94
CA GLU A 70 -12.26 -2.93 1.94
C GLU A 70 -11.03 -2.80 2.85
N ASP A 71 -9.85 -2.58 2.28
CA ASP A 71 -8.62 -2.42 3.04
C ASP A 71 -8.65 -1.14 3.89
N TYR A 72 -9.22 -0.05 3.37
CA TYR A 72 -9.38 1.21 4.10
C TYR A 72 -10.35 1.04 5.29
N GLU A 73 -11.46 0.32 5.10
CA GLU A 73 -12.39 -0.01 6.17
C GLU A 73 -11.74 -0.88 7.25
N LEU A 74 -10.98 -1.90 6.82
CA LEU A 74 -10.28 -2.80 7.75
C LEU A 74 -9.25 -2.06 8.61
N MET A 75 -8.49 -1.15 8.01
CA MET A 75 -7.40 -0.45 8.70
C MET A 75 -7.88 0.76 9.51
N PHE A 76 -8.89 1.48 9.02
CA PHE A 76 -9.29 2.77 9.59
C PHE A 76 -10.74 2.83 10.07
N GLY A 77 -11.47 1.70 10.01
CA GLY A 77 -12.85 1.59 10.50
C GLY A 77 -13.88 2.36 9.68
N ARG A 78 -13.53 2.76 8.45
CA ARG A 78 -14.39 3.60 7.62
C ARG A 78 -14.53 3.05 6.20
N ARG A 79 -15.76 2.70 5.83
CA ARG A 79 -16.08 2.30 4.47
C ARG A 79 -16.40 3.51 3.60
N MET A 80 -15.73 3.63 2.46
CA MET A 80 -16.04 4.62 1.43
C MET A 80 -16.88 3.99 0.33
N GLN A 81 -17.86 4.74 -0.18
CA GLN A 81 -18.67 4.30 -1.31
C GLN A 81 -17.80 4.27 -2.59
N VAL A 82 -17.87 3.15 -3.33
CA VAL A 82 -17.22 3.02 -4.64
C VAL A 82 -18.23 3.32 -5.73
N VAL A 83 -17.90 4.26 -6.62
CA VAL A 83 -18.80 4.69 -7.69
C VAL A 83 -18.05 4.86 -9.01
N GLN A 84 -18.71 4.55 -10.12
CA GLN A 84 -18.22 4.90 -11.45
C GLN A 84 -18.78 6.25 -11.87
N GLY A 85 -17.93 7.20 -12.31
CA GLY A 85 -18.47 8.47 -12.78
C GLY A 85 -17.54 9.67 -12.58
N ARG A 86 -18.16 10.83 -12.29
CA ARG A 86 -17.46 12.11 -12.10
C ARG A 86 -17.10 12.29 -10.63
N ALA A 87 -15.84 12.69 -10.41
CA ALA A 87 -15.32 13.01 -9.09
C ALA A 87 -15.62 14.45 -8.68
N ALA A 88 -15.77 14.65 -7.38
CA ALA A 88 -15.86 15.94 -6.73
C ALA A 88 -14.63 16.20 -5.83
N ALA A 89 -14.54 17.37 -5.23
CA ALA A 89 -13.60 17.63 -4.16
C ALA A 89 -13.87 16.66 -2.99
N GLY A 90 -12.78 16.17 -2.36
CA GLY A 90 -12.86 15.16 -1.29
C GLY A 90 -12.81 13.71 -1.76
N ASP A 91 -12.93 13.42 -3.06
CA ASP A 91 -12.93 12.05 -3.58
C ASP A 91 -11.52 11.50 -3.83
N PHE A 92 -11.42 10.16 -3.81
CA PHE A 92 -10.28 9.39 -4.36
C PHE A 92 -10.64 8.92 -5.76
N VAL A 93 -9.78 9.18 -6.73
CA VAL A 93 -10.06 8.93 -8.15
C VAL A 93 -9.05 7.96 -8.73
N PHE A 94 -9.54 6.88 -9.36
CA PHE A 94 -8.70 5.87 -10.03
C PHE A 94 -9.04 5.80 -11.51
N SER A 95 -8.00 5.90 -12.35
CA SER A 95 -8.15 5.78 -13.81
C SER A 95 -6.91 5.19 -14.47
N LEU A 96 -7.10 4.54 -15.61
CA LEU A 96 -5.97 4.14 -16.45
C LEU A 96 -5.48 5.34 -17.26
N SER A 97 -4.18 5.33 -17.55
CA SER A 97 -3.48 6.31 -18.39
C SER A 97 -2.75 5.62 -19.53
N SER A 98 -2.31 6.40 -20.52
CA SER A 98 -1.51 5.93 -21.65
C SER A 98 0.00 6.12 -21.44
N ASP A 99 0.47 6.54 -20.27
CA ASP A 99 1.91 6.78 -20.02
C ASP A 99 2.67 5.46 -19.87
N SER A 100 3.10 4.88 -20.99
CA SER A 100 3.84 3.62 -21.04
C SER A 100 5.19 3.64 -20.30
N ARG A 101 5.75 4.82 -20.02
CA ARG A 101 7.03 4.98 -19.29
C ARG A 101 6.94 4.51 -17.83
N LEU A 102 5.75 4.34 -17.30
CA LEU A 102 5.51 3.79 -15.97
C LEU A 102 5.50 2.25 -15.93
N GLY A 103 5.56 1.59 -17.08
CA GLY A 103 5.48 0.14 -17.18
C GLY A 103 4.15 -0.40 -16.65
N GLU A 104 4.14 -1.65 -16.19
CA GLU A 104 2.92 -2.30 -15.70
C GLU A 104 2.56 -1.94 -14.25
N GLU A 105 3.55 -1.60 -13.45
CA GLU A 105 3.40 -1.44 -11.99
C GLU A 105 3.56 0.00 -11.49
N GLY A 106 4.02 0.91 -12.36
CA GLY A 106 4.17 2.31 -11.99
C GLY A 106 2.85 3.07 -12.03
N TYR A 107 2.83 4.20 -11.32
CA TYR A 107 1.68 5.09 -11.21
C TYR A 107 2.09 6.54 -10.99
N THR A 108 1.16 7.46 -11.20
CA THR A 108 1.23 8.83 -10.70
C THR A 108 0.11 9.07 -9.70
N MET A 109 0.39 9.89 -8.71
CA MET A 109 -0.57 10.27 -7.67
C MET A 109 -0.49 11.79 -7.47
N LYS A 110 -1.63 12.47 -7.54
CA LYS A 110 -1.76 13.90 -7.26
C LYS A 110 -2.75 14.12 -6.13
N ILE A 111 -2.28 14.71 -5.04
CA ILE A 111 -3.07 15.00 -3.84
C ILE A 111 -3.28 16.52 -3.76
N THR A 112 -4.52 16.96 -3.90
CA THR A 112 -4.94 18.38 -3.89
C THR A 112 -6.18 18.55 -3.01
N ASP A 113 -7.29 19.04 -3.58
CA ASP A 113 -8.64 18.98 -3.03
C ASP A 113 -9.28 17.60 -3.17
N ARG A 114 -8.62 16.70 -3.89
CA ARG A 114 -8.94 15.30 -4.11
C ARG A 114 -7.65 14.52 -4.33
N VAL A 115 -7.74 13.20 -4.25
CA VAL A 115 -6.63 12.29 -4.57
C VAL A 115 -6.87 11.72 -5.96
N ILE A 116 -5.97 11.95 -6.90
CA ILE A 116 -6.05 11.42 -8.27
C ILE A 116 -4.90 10.44 -8.49
N VAL A 117 -5.22 9.20 -8.80
CA VAL A 117 -4.27 8.15 -9.13
C VAL A 117 -4.47 7.70 -10.57
N THR A 118 -3.38 7.71 -11.34
CA THR A 118 -3.38 7.17 -12.70
C THR A 118 -2.24 6.19 -12.90
N ALA A 119 -2.47 5.16 -13.69
CA ALA A 119 -1.46 4.17 -14.03
C ALA A 119 -1.76 3.55 -15.42
N PRO A 120 -0.76 3.02 -16.14
CA PRO A 120 -1.01 2.32 -17.41
C PRO A 120 -1.80 1.03 -17.24
N LYS A 121 -1.65 0.37 -16.09
CA LYS A 121 -2.28 -0.91 -15.75
C LYS A 121 -2.87 -0.88 -14.35
N SER A 122 -3.86 -1.74 -14.11
CA SER A 122 -4.49 -1.89 -12.79
C SER A 122 -3.50 -2.30 -11.69
N LYS A 123 -2.41 -3.00 -12.02
CA LYS A 123 -1.33 -3.30 -11.07
C LYS A 123 -0.73 -2.03 -10.47
N GLY A 124 -0.43 -1.01 -11.29
CA GLY A 124 0.08 0.28 -10.80
C GLY A 124 -0.94 1.01 -9.94
N LEU A 125 -2.24 0.98 -10.30
CA LEU A 125 -3.30 1.51 -9.44
C LEU A 125 -3.33 0.80 -8.08
N TYR A 126 -3.18 -0.54 -8.08
CA TYR A 126 -3.14 -1.32 -6.85
C TYR A 126 -1.96 -0.92 -5.95
N TRP A 127 -0.75 -0.75 -6.50
CA TRP A 127 0.41 -0.30 -5.73
C TRP A 127 0.25 1.12 -5.20
N ALA A 128 -0.41 2.00 -5.93
CA ALA A 128 -0.75 3.33 -5.44
C ALA A 128 -1.68 3.28 -4.22
N THR A 129 -2.63 2.34 -4.17
CA THR A 129 -3.48 2.16 -2.99
C THR A 129 -2.68 1.77 -1.76
N ARG A 130 -1.61 0.95 -1.91
CA ARG A 130 -0.72 0.59 -0.79
C ARG A 130 0.01 1.82 -0.25
N THR A 131 0.48 2.69 -1.14
CA THR A 131 1.05 3.99 -0.73
C THR A 131 0.02 4.84 0.02
N LEU A 132 -1.20 4.94 -0.48
CA LEU A 132 -2.28 5.70 0.19
C LEU A 132 -2.58 5.16 1.59
N LEU A 133 -2.63 3.85 1.79
CA LEU A 133 -2.83 3.24 3.11
C LEU A 133 -1.69 3.60 4.08
N GLN A 134 -0.43 3.48 3.63
CA GLN A 134 0.73 3.85 4.44
C GLN A 134 0.73 5.34 4.81
N LEU A 135 0.41 6.22 3.86
CA LEU A 135 0.30 7.66 4.12
C LEU A 135 -0.81 7.97 5.11
N THR A 136 -1.96 7.31 4.99
CA THR A 136 -3.11 7.50 5.89
C THR A 136 -2.81 7.03 7.31
N GLU A 137 -2.11 5.90 7.44
CA GLU A 137 -1.77 5.31 8.74
C GLU A 137 -0.84 6.20 9.58
N GLN A 138 0.09 6.89 8.92
CA GLN A 138 1.06 7.75 9.60
C GLN A 138 0.44 9.02 10.21
N GLN A 139 -0.75 9.39 9.78
CA GLN A 139 -1.44 10.59 10.23
C GLN A 139 -2.65 10.21 11.08
N GLY A 140 -2.62 10.51 12.37
CA GLY A 140 -3.67 10.13 13.30
C GLY A 140 -5.08 10.62 12.93
N ASN A 141 -5.20 11.62 12.04
CA ASN A 141 -6.45 12.16 11.49
C ASN A 141 -6.73 11.71 10.06
N GLN A 142 -6.01 10.70 9.55
CA GLN A 142 -6.12 10.19 8.18
C GLN A 142 -5.83 11.25 7.08
N ALA A 143 -5.16 12.35 7.42
CA ALA A 143 -4.81 13.39 6.47
C ALA A 143 -3.64 12.97 5.58
N LEU A 144 -3.66 13.37 4.31
CA LEU A 144 -2.61 13.09 3.33
C LEU A 144 -1.87 14.37 2.97
N PRO A 145 -0.53 14.39 2.89
CA PRO A 145 0.21 15.56 2.47
C PRO A 145 -0.09 15.88 1.00
N LYS A 146 -0.45 17.13 0.70
CA LYS A 146 -0.65 17.58 -0.69
C LYS A 146 0.67 17.55 -1.44
N GLY A 147 0.61 17.10 -2.68
CA GLY A 147 1.77 16.97 -3.56
C GLY A 147 1.51 16.06 -4.74
N THR A 148 2.56 15.76 -5.48
CA THR A 148 2.53 14.84 -6.62
C THR A 148 3.64 13.81 -6.48
N ALA A 149 3.28 12.53 -6.59
CA ALA A 149 4.21 11.42 -6.66
C ALA A 149 4.21 10.82 -8.08
N ARG A 150 5.39 10.38 -8.53
CA ARG A 150 5.56 9.43 -9.62
C ARG A 150 6.39 8.29 -9.07
N ASP A 151 5.85 7.07 -9.17
CA ASP A 151 6.43 5.91 -8.50
C ASP A 151 6.37 4.67 -9.39
N TYR A 152 7.40 3.87 -9.33
CA TYR A 152 7.56 2.62 -10.09
C TYR A 152 8.61 1.76 -9.41
N PRO A 153 8.56 0.42 -9.58
CA PRO A 153 9.54 -0.46 -8.95
C PRO A 153 10.88 -0.44 -9.68
N ASP A 154 11.98 -0.50 -8.93
CA ASP A 154 13.34 -0.71 -9.48
C ASP A 154 13.55 -2.19 -9.86
N TYR A 155 12.85 -3.10 -9.19
CA TYR A 155 12.99 -4.55 -9.39
C TYR A 155 11.67 -5.18 -9.80
N ALA A 156 11.70 -5.98 -10.86
CA ALA A 156 10.52 -6.69 -11.36
C ALA A 156 10.04 -7.77 -10.38
N ILE A 157 10.95 -8.39 -9.63
CA ILE A 157 10.65 -9.43 -8.63
C ILE A 157 10.96 -8.88 -7.25
N ARG A 158 9.93 -8.85 -6.39
CA ARG A 158 10.01 -8.46 -4.99
C ARG A 158 9.38 -9.57 -4.17
N GLY A 159 10.21 -10.55 -3.82
CA GLY A 159 9.75 -11.83 -3.31
C GLY A 159 10.04 -12.06 -1.83
N PHE A 160 9.29 -12.99 -1.28
CA PHE A 160 9.52 -13.59 0.02
C PHE A 160 9.31 -15.10 -0.08
N MET A 161 10.12 -15.89 0.62
CA MET A 161 10.01 -17.34 0.68
C MET A 161 9.66 -17.78 2.09
N MET A 162 8.66 -18.67 2.21
CA MET A 162 8.27 -19.29 3.46
C MET A 162 8.57 -20.80 3.41
N ASP A 163 9.34 -21.26 4.38
CA ASP A 163 9.61 -22.70 4.55
C ASP A 163 8.47 -23.36 5.35
N CYS A 164 7.49 -23.88 4.62
CA CYS A 164 6.41 -24.69 5.19
C CYS A 164 6.78 -26.16 5.28
N GLY A 165 7.84 -26.60 4.60
CA GLY A 165 8.33 -27.99 4.64
C GLY A 165 8.85 -28.38 6.01
N ARG A 166 9.74 -27.57 6.58
CA ARG A 166 10.33 -27.84 7.89
C ARG A 166 9.39 -27.57 9.05
N LYS A 167 8.47 -26.61 8.88
CA LYS A 167 7.45 -26.27 9.88
C LYS A 167 6.13 -26.01 9.17
N PHE A 168 5.06 -26.71 9.59
CA PHE A 168 3.74 -26.43 9.08
C PHE A 168 3.28 -25.01 9.47
N ILE A 169 2.86 -24.25 8.48
CA ILE A 169 2.30 -22.90 8.65
C ILE A 169 0.85 -22.94 8.21
N PRO A 170 -0.13 -22.64 9.06
CA PRO A 170 -1.53 -22.67 8.69
C PRO A 170 -1.87 -21.72 7.53
N MET A 171 -2.82 -22.09 6.69
CA MET A 171 -3.27 -21.29 5.54
C MET A 171 -3.71 -19.87 5.95
N SER A 172 -4.33 -19.70 7.12
CA SER A 172 -4.68 -18.37 7.67
C SER A 172 -3.45 -17.47 7.78
N MET A 173 -2.35 -18.00 8.30
CA MET A 173 -1.10 -17.27 8.46
C MET A 173 -0.45 -16.96 7.10
N LEU A 174 -0.51 -17.88 6.13
CA LEU A 174 -0.03 -17.62 4.77
C LEU A 174 -0.81 -16.48 4.11
N ARG A 175 -2.12 -16.43 4.30
CA ARG A 175 -2.97 -15.31 3.83
C ARG A 175 -2.59 -13.98 4.47
N ASP A 176 -2.24 -13.97 5.75
CA ASP A 176 -1.78 -12.75 6.43
C ASP A 176 -0.39 -12.31 5.92
N TYR A 177 0.52 -13.24 5.62
CA TYR A 177 1.78 -12.93 4.93
C TYR A 177 1.53 -12.28 3.56
N VAL A 178 0.60 -12.80 2.77
CA VAL A 178 0.26 -12.22 1.45
C VAL A 178 -0.28 -10.78 1.61
N LYS A 179 -1.11 -10.51 2.62
CA LYS A 179 -1.60 -9.16 2.92
C LYS A 179 -0.45 -8.22 3.30
N MET A 180 0.45 -8.67 4.17
CA MET A 180 1.63 -7.90 4.58
C MET A 180 2.58 -7.65 3.39
N MET A 181 2.85 -8.67 2.58
CA MET A 181 3.62 -8.54 1.35
C MET A 181 3.00 -7.50 0.41
N ALA A 182 1.69 -7.56 0.21
CA ALA A 182 0.98 -6.59 -0.61
C ALA A 182 1.11 -5.16 -0.06
N TYR A 183 1.01 -4.98 1.25
CA TYR A 183 1.18 -3.69 1.92
C TYR A 183 2.55 -3.05 1.61
N TYR A 184 3.62 -3.86 1.56
CA TYR A 184 4.97 -3.45 1.19
C TYR A 184 5.28 -3.61 -0.30
N LYS A 185 4.27 -3.73 -1.16
CA LYS A 185 4.39 -3.82 -2.63
C LYS A 185 5.25 -5.00 -3.12
N MET A 186 5.32 -6.10 -2.36
CA MET A 186 5.93 -7.34 -2.80
C MET A 186 4.97 -8.10 -3.72
N ASN A 187 5.50 -8.78 -4.76
CA ASN A 187 4.69 -9.38 -5.82
C ASN A 187 4.94 -10.88 -6.04
N THR A 188 5.88 -11.48 -5.32
CA THR A 188 6.24 -12.89 -5.50
C THR A 188 6.30 -13.59 -4.14
N PHE A 189 5.48 -14.61 -3.94
CA PHE A 189 5.50 -15.45 -2.75
C PHE A 189 5.89 -16.87 -3.13
N GLN A 190 7.02 -17.33 -2.63
CA GLN A 190 7.47 -18.71 -2.80
C GLN A 190 7.13 -19.51 -1.55
N ILE A 191 6.37 -20.59 -1.73
CA ILE A 191 6.05 -21.54 -0.66
C ILE A 191 6.91 -22.78 -0.87
N HIS A 192 7.80 -23.07 0.07
CA HIS A 192 8.62 -24.28 0.08
C HIS A 192 7.86 -25.38 0.81
N LEU A 193 7.29 -26.34 0.05
CA LEU A 193 6.26 -27.24 0.54
C LEU A 193 6.80 -28.54 1.13
N ASN A 194 8.04 -28.91 0.84
CA ASN A 194 8.60 -30.19 1.27
C ASN A 194 10.09 -30.08 1.59
N ASP A 195 10.45 -30.60 2.74
CA ASP A 195 11.85 -30.68 3.17
C ASP A 195 12.00 -31.67 4.34
N ASN A 196 13.25 -32.03 4.65
CA ASN A 196 13.58 -32.75 5.86
C ASN A 196 13.58 -31.82 7.07
N ALA A 197 13.14 -32.30 8.21
CA ALA A 197 13.37 -31.61 9.47
C ALA A 197 14.87 -31.55 9.81
N PHE A 198 15.26 -30.67 10.71
CA PHE A 198 16.64 -30.55 11.12
C PHE A 198 17.06 -31.77 11.94
N LYS A 199 18.11 -32.47 11.49
CA LYS A 199 18.62 -33.68 12.15
C LYS A 199 18.99 -33.49 13.64
N GLN A 200 19.29 -32.26 14.04
CA GLN A 200 19.57 -31.86 15.43
C GLN A 200 18.43 -32.25 16.39
N TYR A 201 17.19 -32.18 15.93
CA TYR A 201 16.02 -32.54 16.71
C TYR A 201 15.82 -34.09 16.83
N TYR A 202 16.62 -34.86 16.09
CA TYR A 202 16.56 -36.33 16.04
C TYR A 202 17.89 -36.97 16.43
N ASN A 203 18.63 -36.37 17.36
CA ASN A 203 19.92 -36.81 17.83
C ASN A 203 20.95 -37.07 16.70
N HIS A 204 20.92 -36.21 15.67
CA HIS A 204 21.74 -36.31 14.46
C HIS A 204 21.54 -37.59 13.63
N ASP A 205 20.46 -38.34 13.83
CA ASP A 205 20.12 -39.55 13.09
C ASP A 205 19.25 -39.20 11.86
N TRP A 206 19.80 -39.33 10.67
CA TRP A 206 19.08 -39.09 9.42
C TRP A 206 17.92 -40.05 9.17
N ASN A 207 18.02 -41.30 9.66
CA ASN A 207 17.01 -42.33 9.48
C ASN A 207 15.75 -42.01 10.29
N LYS A 208 15.89 -41.20 11.33
CA LYS A 208 14.77 -40.72 12.17
C LYS A 208 14.27 -39.36 11.77
N THR A 209 15.02 -38.62 10.92
CA THR A 209 14.67 -37.28 10.51
C THR A 209 13.41 -37.30 9.63
N TYR A 210 12.38 -36.69 10.10
CA TYR A 210 11.09 -36.64 9.43
C TYR A 210 11.18 -35.78 8.15
N SER A 211 10.64 -36.33 7.04
CA SER A 211 10.47 -35.59 5.77
C SER A 211 8.99 -35.24 5.60
N ALA A 212 8.71 -33.98 5.45
CA ALA A 212 7.34 -33.49 5.32
C ALA A 212 7.02 -33.10 3.86
N PHE A 213 5.88 -33.58 3.39
CA PHE A 213 5.26 -33.19 2.12
C PHE A 213 3.92 -32.52 2.44
N ARG A 214 3.86 -31.21 2.30
CA ARG A 214 2.76 -30.39 2.82
C ARG A 214 1.54 -30.31 1.92
N LEU A 215 1.56 -30.91 0.73
CA LEU A 215 0.38 -30.94 -0.13
C LEU A 215 -0.31 -32.30 -0.02
N GLU A 216 -1.65 -32.29 0.08
CA GLU A 216 -2.47 -33.49 0.02
C GLU A 216 -2.16 -34.34 -1.24
N CYS A 217 -1.83 -35.62 -1.04
CA CYS A 217 -1.46 -36.53 -2.11
C CYS A 217 -2.20 -37.87 -1.98
N GLU A 218 -3.12 -38.14 -2.90
CA GLU A 218 -3.86 -39.40 -3.00
C GLU A 218 -3.08 -40.48 -3.78
N THR A 219 -2.24 -40.04 -4.75
CA THR A 219 -1.49 -40.93 -5.62
C THR A 219 -0.46 -41.77 -4.86
N PHE A 220 0.12 -41.21 -3.80
CA PHE A 220 1.12 -41.88 -2.96
C PHE A 220 0.63 -41.91 -1.51
N PRO A 221 -0.11 -42.94 -1.11
CA PRO A 221 -0.61 -43.08 0.25
C PRO A 221 0.52 -43.02 1.29
N GLY A 222 0.33 -42.22 2.34
CA GLY A 222 1.30 -42.03 3.41
C GLY A 222 2.40 -41.01 3.15
N LEU A 223 2.45 -40.37 1.96
CA LEU A 223 3.42 -39.32 1.65
C LEU A 223 3.04 -37.98 2.32
N THR A 224 1.73 -37.69 2.42
CA THR A 224 1.25 -36.46 3.04
C THR A 224 1.68 -36.34 4.50
N ALA A 225 2.19 -35.19 4.87
CA ALA A 225 2.71 -34.91 6.22
C ALA A 225 1.62 -35.09 7.29
N ARG A 226 2.01 -35.67 8.46
CA ARG A 226 1.08 -36.00 9.55
C ARG A 226 0.88 -34.86 10.54
N ASP A 227 1.82 -33.94 10.63
CA ASP A 227 1.82 -32.79 11.56
C ASP A 227 1.18 -31.53 10.97
N GLY A 228 0.61 -31.63 9.75
CA GLY A 228 -0.11 -30.58 9.03
C GLY A 228 0.19 -30.58 7.55
N TYR A 229 -0.81 -30.29 6.75
CA TYR A 229 -0.71 -30.24 5.29
C TYR A 229 -1.79 -29.31 4.72
N TYR A 230 -1.66 -28.95 3.46
CA TYR A 230 -2.63 -28.17 2.71
C TYR A 230 -3.47 -29.10 1.86
N THR A 231 -4.78 -28.90 1.88
CA THR A 231 -5.69 -29.62 1.00
C THR A 231 -5.65 -29.05 -0.40
N LYS A 232 -6.05 -29.83 -1.41
CA LYS A 232 -6.17 -29.34 -2.79
C LYS A 232 -7.23 -28.23 -2.93
N LYS A 233 -8.15 -28.12 -1.97
CA LYS A 233 -9.22 -27.12 -1.93
C LYS A 233 -8.73 -25.78 -1.39
N GLU A 234 -7.77 -25.74 -0.50
CA GLU A 234 -7.20 -24.53 0.08
C GLU A 234 -6.36 -23.74 -0.94
#